data_65e4d7b8872fda90c4a59108add54806
#
_entry.id   65e4d7b8872fda90c4a59108add54806
#
_cell.length_a   1.000
_cell.length_b   1.000
_cell.length_c   1.000
_cell.angle_alpha   90.00
_cell.angle_beta   90.00
_cell.angle_gamma   90.00
#
_symmetry.space_group_name_H-M   'P 1'
#
loop_
_entity.id
_entity.type
_entity.pdbx_description
1 polymer ?
#
loop_
_entity_poly.entity_id
_entity_poly.type
_entity_poly.pdbx_seq_one_letter_code
_entity_poly.pdbx_strand_id
1 'polypeptide(L)'
;LASGLIKGIGPKTAADIVERFGVATLDILEHQPERLLEIRGITENKLEDIKASYAENRMLQGIMTLLAPFKITPKTALKIYQYFGPTSVEILEKSPFELCQISGFGFRRVDAIVQKSGGDLHDPMRIKGAVFCALDEGKSKRGHLYISSEELEKSALKLLNEKIPVPELRLHQQEVRDMMQEMILNGAIVSVKDNIYLPRV
;
A
#
# COMPACT_ATOMS: atom_id res chain seq x y z
N LEU A 1 -8.11 23.24 -10.07
CA LEU A 1 -7.25 23.32 -11.27
C LEU A 1 -6.14 24.35 -11.12
N ALA A 2 -6.44 25.57 -10.67
CA ALA A 2 -5.48 26.68 -10.57
C ALA A 2 -4.43 26.53 -9.45
N SER A 3 -4.54 25.55 -8.57
CA SER A 3 -3.64 25.33 -7.42
C SER A 3 -2.24 24.78 -7.78
N GLY A 4 -1.96 24.58 -9.08
CA GLY A 4 -0.69 24.03 -9.55
C GLY A 4 -0.52 22.52 -9.29
N LEU A 5 -1.57 21.84 -8.83
CA LEU A 5 -1.57 20.39 -8.56
C LEU A 5 -1.54 19.55 -9.83
N ILE A 6 -1.99 20.10 -10.98
CA ILE A 6 -1.98 19.39 -12.25
C ILE A 6 -0.89 19.97 -13.14
N LYS A 7 0.12 19.16 -13.44
CA LYS A 7 1.20 19.55 -14.36
C LYS A 7 0.62 19.93 -15.72
N GLY A 8 1.06 21.06 -16.27
CA GLY A 8 0.58 21.55 -17.56
C GLY A 8 -0.63 22.49 -17.49
N ILE A 9 -1.29 22.62 -16.32
CA ILE A 9 -2.38 23.58 -16.12
C ILE A 9 -1.91 24.69 -15.19
N GLY A 10 -1.53 25.85 -15.77
CA GLY A 10 -1.30 27.09 -15.02
C GLY A 10 -2.60 27.85 -14.79
N PRO A 11 -2.56 28.96 -14.00
CA PRO A 11 -3.76 29.74 -13.68
C PRO A 11 -4.55 30.23 -14.91
N LYS A 12 -3.87 30.66 -15.96
CA LYS A 12 -4.51 31.10 -17.21
C LYS A 12 -5.20 29.90 -17.91
N THR A 13 -4.49 28.80 -18.10
CA THR A 13 -5.05 27.61 -18.75
C THR A 13 -6.24 27.05 -17.94
N ALA A 14 -6.16 27.10 -16.60
CA ALA A 14 -7.27 26.72 -15.74
C ALA A 14 -8.51 27.60 -15.95
N ALA A 15 -8.31 28.91 -16.07
CA ALA A 15 -9.40 29.86 -16.35
C ALA A 15 -10.04 29.57 -17.72
N ASP A 16 -9.24 29.40 -18.77
CA ASP A 16 -9.70 29.09 -20.13
C ASP A 16 -10.51 27.78 -20.18
N ILE A 17 -10.05 26.74 -19.43
CA ILE A 17 -10.76 25.45 -19.32
C ILE A 17 -12.12 25.64 -18.63
N VAL A 18 -12.14 26.34 -17.49
CA VAL A 18 -13.38 26.56 -16.73
C VAL A 18 -14.35 27.45 -17.50
N GLU A 19 -13.87 28.49 -18.20
CA GLU A 19 -14.68 29.31 -19.06
C GLU A 19 -15.34 28.48 -20.19
N ARG A 20 -14.59 27.61 -20.82
CA ARG A 20 -15.08 26.75 -21.93
C ARG A 20 -16.05 25.68 -21.50
N PHE A 21 -15.79 24.99 -20.38
CA PHE A 21 -16.49 23.78 -19.97
C PHE A 21 -17.36 23.95 -18.72
N GLY A 22 -17.18 25.03 -17.96
CA GLY A 22 -17.99 25.32 -16.78
C GLY A 22 -18.02 24.18 -15.78
N VAL A 23 -19.20 23.79 -15.36
CA VAL A 23 -19.46 22.69 -14.39
C VAL A 23 -19.06 21.32 -14.93
N ALA A 24 -18.96 21.14 -16.26
CA ALA A 24 -18.55 19.89 -16.87
C ALA A 24 -17.01 19.68 -16.86
N THR A 25 -16.23 20.63 -16.37
CA THR A 25 -14.76 20.59 -16.42
C THR A 25 -14.18 19.30 -15.83
N LEU A 26 -14.66 18.85 -14.66
CA LEU A 26 -14.14 17.65 -14.02
C LEU A 26 -14.54 16.38 -14.77
N ASP A 27 -15.76 16.32 -15.29
CA ASP A 27 -16.23 15.20 -16.10
C ASP A 27 -15.43 15.08 -17.40
N ILE A 28 -15.11 16.21 -18.04
CA ILE A 28 -14.27 16.23 -19.24
C ILE A 28 -12.86 15.75 -18.93
N LEU A 29 -12.24 16.22 -17.85
CA LEU A 29 -10.91 15.76 -17.43
C LEU A 29 -10.87 14.25 -17.18
N GLU A 30 -11.97 13.68 -16.70
CA GLU A 30 -12.08 12.28 -16.32
C GLU A 30 -12.44 11.36 -17.48
N HIS A 31 -13.43 11.76 -18.30
CA HIS A 31 -14.04 10.87 -19.28
C HIS A 31 -13.79 11.28 -20.75
N GLN A 32 -13.48 12.55 -21.00
CA GLN A 32 -13.31 13.12 -22.34
C GLN A 32 -12.11 14.07 -22.43
N PRO A 33 -10.90 13.69 -21.92
CA PRO A 33 -9.78 14.61 -21.81
C PRO A 33 -9.30 15.16 -23.16
N GLU A 34 -9.57 14.49 -24.26
CA GLU A 34 -9.24 14.93 -25.63
C GLU A 34 -9.90 16.26 -25.97
N ARG A 35 -11.03 16.59 -25.35
CA ARG A 35 -11.70 17.89 -25.53
C ARG A 35 -10.89 19.06 -25.02
N LEU A 36 -9.91 18.83 -24.15
CA LEU A 36 -8.97 19.89 -23.74
C LEU A 36 -8.15 20.44 -24.89
N LEU A 37 -8.02 19.72 -26.00
CA LEU A 37 -7.38 20.24 -27.23
C LEU A 37 -8.15 21.40 -27.87
N GLU A 38 -9.44 21.59 -27.51
CA GLU A 38 -10.23 22.77 -27.91
C GLU A 38 -9.66 24.08 -27.29
N ILE A 39 -8.85 23.96 -26.23
CA ILE A 39 -8.28 25.10 -25.50
C ILE A 39 -6.96 25.52 -26.16
N ARG A 40 -6.86 26.80 -26.51
CA ARG A 40 -5.65 27.38 -27.12
C ARG A 40 -4.42 27.15 -26.20
N GLY A 41 -3.39 26.55 -26.76
CA GLY A 41 -2.11 26.28 -26.05
C GLY A 41 -2.06 24.96 -25.30
N ILE A 42 -3.08 24.10 -25.44
CA ILE A 42 -3.00 22.69 -25.07
C ILE A 42 -2.68 21.90 -26.34
N THR A 43 -1.51 21.30 -26.37
CA THR A 43 -1.03 20.40 -27.42
C THR A 43 -1.24 18.94 -26.97
N GLU A 44 -1.10 17.98 -27.88
CA GLU A 44 -1.18 16.55 -27.55
C GLU A 44 -0.21 16.14 -26.44
N ASN A 45 1.06 16.58 -26.53
CA ASN A 45 2.05 16.29 -25.48
C ASN A 45 1.64 16.88 -24.11
N LYS A 46 1.08 18.09 -24.12
CA LYS A 46 0.58 18.74 -22.91
C LYS A 46 -0.67 18.06 -22.37
N LEU A 47 -1.52 17.54 -23.25
CA LEU A 47 -2.68 16.74 -22.87
C LEU A 47 -2.26 15.45 -22.14
N GLU A 48 -1.25 14.74 -22.62
CA GLU A 48 -0.73 13.55 -21.96
C GLU A 48 -0.14 13.87 -20.58
N ASP A 49 0.62 14.96 -20.44
CA ASP A 49 1.09 15.44 -19.12
C ASP A 49 -0.08 15.77 -18.17
N ILE A 50 -1.14 16.38 -18.66
CA ILE A 50 -2.34 16.72 -17.89
C ILE A 50 -3.07 15.44 -17.44
N LYS A 51 -3.29 14.49 -18.36
CA LYS A 51 -3.93 13.20 -18.06
C LYS A 51 -3.18 12.43 -16.98
N ALA A 52 -1.87 12.28 -17.13
CA ALA A 52 -1.02 11.59 -16.18
C ALA A 52 -1.05 12.26 -14.79
N SER A 53 -0.90 13.57 -14.74
CA SER A 53 -0.90 14.31 -13.49
C SER A 53 -2.28 14.32 -12.80
N TYR A 54 -3.37 14.36 -13.58
CA TYR A 54 -4.73 14.28 -13.04
C TYR A 54 -5.00 12.90 -12.43
N ALA A 55 -4.62 11.82 -13.13
CA ALA A 55 -4.75 10.46 -12.63
C ALA A 55 -3.94 10.24 -11.34
N GLU A 56 -2.69 10.72 -11.29
CA GLU A 56 -1.85 10.68 -10.09
C GLU A 56 -2.51 11.39 -8.92
N ASN A 57 -2.97 12.63 -9.12
CA ASN A 57 -3.62 13.41 -8.05
C ASN A 57 -4.89 12.74 -7.53
N ARG A 58 -5.72 12.18 -8.40
CA ARG A 58 -6.90 11.41 -7.98
C ARG A 58 -6.53 10.22 -7.12
N MET A 59 -5.50 9.48 -7.53
CA MET A 59 -5.01 8.32 -6.79
C MET A 59 -4.47 8.72 -5.42
N LEU A 60 -3.67 9.78 -5.35
CA LEU A 60 -3.17 10.31 -4.08
C LEU A 60 -4.30 10.75 -3.14
N GLN A 61 -5.35 11.39 -3.67
CA GLN A 61 -6.52 11.74 -2.88
C GLN A 61 -7.27 10.51 -2.37
N GLY A 62 -7.44 9.48 -3.20
CA GLY A 62 -8.02 8.19 -2.80
C GLY A 62 -7.24 7.54 -1.66
N ILE A 63 -5.93 7.44 -1.80
CA ILE A 63 -5.03 6.90 -0.77
C ILE A 63 -5.14 7.71 0.53
N MET A 64 -5.11 9.04 0.44
CA MET A 64 -5.22 9.91 1.61
C MET A 64 -6.58 9.80 2.30
N THR A 65 -7.65 9.64 1.54
CA THR A 65 -9.02 9.46 2.07
C THR A 65 -9.14 8.13 2.83
N LEU A 66 -8.69 7.02 2.22
CA LEU A 66 -8.72 5.70 2.85
C LEU A 66 -7.87 5.65 4.13
N LEU A 67 -6.73 6.32 4.12
CA LEU A 67 -5.80 6.32 5.23
C LEU A 67 -5.90 7.56 6.15
N ALA A 68 -6.91 8.42 5.96
CA ALA A 68 -7.14 9.62 6.77
C ALA A 68 -7.21 9.34 8.29
N PRO A 69 -7.88 8.27 8.76
CA PRO A 69 -7.94 7.94 10.19
C PRO A 69 -6.57 7.65 10.81
N PHE A 70 -5.55 7.37 9.99
CA PHE A 70 -4.20 6.99 10.41
C PHE A 70 -3.20 8.13 10.28
N LYS A 71 -3.67 9.34 9.98
CA LYS A 71 -2.87 10.58 9.90
C LYS A 71 -1.62 10.40 9.04
N ILE A 72 -1.76 9.79 7.86
CA ILE A 72 -0.65 9.70 6.91
C ILE A 72 -0.36 11.06 6.28
N THR A 73 0.90 11.28 5.95
CA THR A 73 1.32 12.49 5.25
C THR A 73 1.18 12.34 3.73
N PRO A 74 1.06 13.43 2.96
CA PRO A 74 1.10 13.37 1.49
C PRO A 74 2.34 12.66 0.95
N LYS A 75 3.49 12.83 1.62
CA LYS A 75 4.73 12.11 1.28
C LYS A 75 4.59 10.59 1.40
N THR A 76 3.84 10.14 2.39
CA THR A 76 3.55 8.71 2.60
C THR A 76 2.61 8.18 1.53
N ALA A 77 1.56 8.93 1.18
CA ALA A 77 0.65 8.58 0.08
C ALA A 77 1.39 8.50 -1.26
N LEU A 78 2.31 9.44 -1.52
CA LEU A 78 3.15 9.42 -2.71
C LEU A 78 4.05 8.16 -2.78
N LYS A 79 4.63 7.73 -1.66
CA LYS A 79 5.42 6.47 -1.63
C LYS A 79 4.57 5.25 -1.99
N ILE A 80 3.33 5.18 -1.50
CA ILE A 80 2.40 4.09 -1.83
C ILE A 80 2.11 4.11 -3.33
N TYR A 81 1.80 5.27 -3.87
CA TYR A 81 1.54 5.43 -5.30
C TYR A 81 2.76 5.09 -6.16
N GLN A 82 3.96 5.53 -5.78
CA GLN A 82 5.20 5.22 -6.50
C GLN A 82 5.50 3.72 -6.53
N TYR A 83 5.08 2.97 -5.50
CA TYR A 83 5.33 1.53 -5.41
C TYR A 83 4.27 0.70 -6.17
N PHE A 84 2.99 1.00 -5.98
CA PHE A 84 1.87 0.22 -6.51
C PHE A 84 1.20 0.86 -7.74
N GLY A 85 1.50 2.12 -8.04
CA GLY A 85 0.91 2.83 -9.18
C GLY A 85 -0.63 2.92 -9.10
N PRO A 86 -1.31 2.72 -10.25
CA PRO A 86 -2.77 2.83 -10.33
C PRO A 86 -3.55 1.83 -9.46
N THR A 87 -2.92 0.73 -9.04
CA THR A 87 -3.56 -0.30 -8.20
C THR A 87 -3.52 0.01 -6.71
N SER A 88 -2.93 1.14 -6.30
CA SER A 88 -2.72 1.51 -4.89
C SER A 88 -3.99 1.47 -4.05
N VAL A 89 -5.10 2.00 -4.56
CA VAL A 89 -6.38 2.04 -3.84
C VAL A 89 -6.94 0.62 -3.67
N GLU A 90 -6.91 -0.18 -4.72
CA GLU A 90 -7.36 -1.57 -4.69
C GLU A 90 -6.56 -2.41 -3.68
N ILE A 91 -5.24 -2.23 -3.66
CA ILE A 91 -4.36 -2.93 -2.70
C ILE A 91 -4.70 -2.52 -1.25
N LEU A 92 -4.93 -1.24 -1.00
CA LEU A 92 -5.33 -0.76 0.33
C LEU A 92 -6.65 -1.35 0.81
N GLU A 93 -7.59 -1.59 -0.11
CA GLU A 93 -8.91 -2.14 0.22
C GLU A 93 -8.90 -3.67 0.35
N LYS A 94 -8.19 -4.38 -0.55
CA LYS A 94 -8.27 -5.84 -0.65
C LYS A 94 -7.09 -6.58 -0.01
N SER A 95 -5.90 -5.97 -0.01
CA SER A 95 -4.66 -6.62 0.39
C SER A 95 -3.72 -5.66 1.15
N PRO A 96 -4.19 -5.01 2.23
CA PRO A 96 -3.45 -3.93 2.89
C PRO A 96 -2.08 -4.35 3.43
N PHE A 97 -1.87 -5.64 3.71
CA PHE A 97 -0.56 -6.15 4.18
C PHE A 97 0.54 -6.12 3.12
N GLU A 98 0.20 -5.94 1.83
CA GLU A 98 1.18 -5.64 0.78
C GLU A 98 1.96 -4.34 1.06
N LEU A 99 1.38 -3.40 1.83
CA LEU A 99 2.09 -2.21 2.29
C LEU A 99 3.37 -2.52 3.08
N CYS A 100 3.48 -3.70 3.69
CA CYS A 100 4.68 -4.11 4.43
C CYS A 100 5.93 -4.20 3.54
N GLN A 101 5.77 -4.25 2.22
CA GLN A 101 6.87 -4.20 1.25
C GLN A 101 7.49 -2.80 1.13
N ILE A 102 6.77 -1.77 1.54
CA ILE A 102 7.25 -0.38 1.46
C ILE A 102 8.02 -0.03 2.73
N SER A 103 9.25 0.44 2.57
CA SER A 103 10.05 0.94 3.69
C SER A 103 9.31 1.99 4.52
N GLY A 104 9.17 1.73 5.82
CA GLY A 104 8.43 2.57 6.77
C GLY A 104 6.98 2.13 7.03
N PHE A 105 6.51 1.06 6.36
CA PHE A 105 5.25 0.39 6.66
C PHE A 105 5.50 -0.99 7.27
N GLY A 106 6.03 -1.03 8.48
CA GLY A 106 6.18 -2.29 9.20
C GLY A 106 4.82 -2.91 9.56
N PHE A 107 4.80 -4.23 9.76
CA PHE A 107 3.62 -5.01 10.09
C PHE A 107 2.74 -4.36 11.18
N ARG A 108 3.32 -3.91 12.30
CA ARG A 108 2.56 -3.31 13.41
C ARG A 108 1.75 -2.09 13.00
N ARG A 109 2.25 -1.31 12.05
CA ARG A 109 1.55 -0.13 11.54
C ARG A 109 0.40 -0.52 10.64
N VAL A 110 0.64 -1.44 9.72
CA VAL A 110 -0.40 -1.95 8.80
C VAL A 110 -1.47 -2.69 9.58
N ASP A 111 -1.08 -3.55 10.52
CA ASP A 111 -2.01 -4.29 11.38
C ASP A 111 -2.91 -3.37 12.21
N ALA A 112 -2.36 -2.28 12.76
CA ALA A 112 -3.15 -1.27 13.46
C ALA A 112 -4.17 -0.58 12.54
N ILE A 113 -3.84 -0.38 11.25
CA ILE A 113 -4.76 0.16 10.23
C ILE A 113 -5.89 -0.83 10.00
N VAL A 114 -5.55 -2.08 9.70
CA VAL A 114 -6.52 -3.13 9.36
C VAL A 114 -7.48 -3.41 10.52
N GLN A 115 -6.96 -3.54 11.74
CA GLN A 115 -7.79 -3.77 12.93
C GLN A 115 -8.78 -2.64 13.20
N LYS A 116 -8.36 -1.36 13.03
CA LYS A 116 -9.26 -0.22 13.16
C LYS A 116 -10.36 -0.17 12.10
N SER A 117 -10.09 -0.75 10.93
CA SER A 117 -11.07 -0.87 9.84
C SER A 117 -11.96 -2.10 9.97
N GLY A 118 -11.86 -2.86 11.08
CA GLY A 118 -12.67 -4.06 11.31
C GLY A 118 -12.19 -5.29 10.52
N GLY A 119 -10.91 -5.33 10.13
CA GLY A 119 -10.33 -6.45 9.41
C GLY A 119 -10.30 -7.74 10.22
N ASP A 120 -10.32 -8.88 9.52
CA ASP A 120 -10.25 -10.20 10.12
C ASP A 120 -8.88 -10.45 10.77
N LEU A 121 -8.89 -10.82 12.04
CA LEU A 121 -7.67 -11.14 12.80
C LEU A 121 -6.99 -12.43 12.30
N HIS A 122 -7.75 -13.33 11.69
CA HIS A 122 -7.31 -14.61 11.14
C HIS A 122 -7.04 -14.57 9.63
N ASP A 123 -7.04 -13.36 9.02
CA ASP A 123 -6.72 -13.19 7.60
C ASP A 123 -5.34 -13.83 7.28
N PRO A 124 -5.26 -14.75 6.31
CA PRO A 124 -4.01 -15.37 5.89
C PRO A 124 -2.92 -14.35 5.51
N MET A 125 -3.30 -13.23 4.88
CA MET A 125 -2.36 -12.18 4.52
C MET A 125 -1.78 -11.46 5.74
N ARG A 126 -2.56 -11.32 6.80
CA ARG A 126 -2.10 -10.82 8.10
C ARG A 126 -1.05 -11.74 8.71
N ILE A 127 -1.32 -13.05 8.73
CA ILE A 127 -0.39 -14.07 9.27
C ILE A 127 0.91 -14.07 8.46
N LYS A 128 0.81 -14.07 7.13
CA LYS A 128 1.95 -13.99 6.22
C LYS A 128 2.79 -12.73 6.46
N GLY A 129 2.16 -11.56 6.60
CA GLY A 129 2.82 -10.30 6.91
C GLY A 129 3.59 -10.33 8.24
N ALA A 130 3.03 -10.97 9.26
CA ALA A 130 3.69 -11.16 10.56
C ALA A 130 4.91 -12.09 10.46
N VAL A 131 4.83 -13.17 9.68
CA VAL A 131 5.97 -14.07 9.44
C VAL A 131 7.12 -13.34 8.75
N PHE A 132 6.84 -12.57 7.69
CA PHE A 132 7.87 -11.76 7.03
C PHE A 132 8.50 -10.71 7.97
N CYS A 133 7.68 -10.01 8.75
CA CYS A 133 8.17 -9.04 9.72
C CYS A 133 9.07 -9.68 10.78
N ALA A 134 8.66 -10.82 11.35
CA ALA A 134 9.43 -11.55 12.34
C ALA A 134 10.79 -12.02 11.78
N LEU A 135 10.80 -12.47 10.52
CA LEU A 135 12.01 -12.88 9.81
C LEU A 135 12.97 -11.72 9.59
N ASP A 136 12.46 -10.55 9.18
CA ASP A 136 13.26 -9.35 8.96
C ASP A 136 13.80 -8.75 10.27
N GLU A 137 12.99 -8.72 11.33
CA GLU A 137 13.44 -8.30 12.67
C GLU A 137 14.51 -9.25 13.23
N GLY A 138 14.39 -10.55 12.99
CA GLY A 138 15.37 -11.54 13.40
C GLY A 138 16.74 -11.30 12.77
N LYS A 139 16.77 -10.98 11.47
CA LYS A 139 17.99 -10.61 10.73
C LYS A 139 18.64 -9.35 11.30
N SER A 140 17.84 -8.30 11.49
CA SER A 140 18.33 -6.98 11.91
C SER A 140 18.92 -6.97 13.31
N LYS A 141 18.35 -7.77 14.22
CA LYS A 141 18.78 -7.78 15.64
C LYS A 141 20.04 -8.60 15.90
N ARG A 142 20.30 -9.62 15.09
CA ARG A 142 21.36 -10.62 15.39
C ARG A 142 22.47 -10.68 14.35
N GLY A 143 22.35 -9.96 13.24
CA GLY A 143 23.33 -10.04 12.13
C GLY A 143 23.33 -11.41 11.43
N HIS A 144 22.42 -12.32 11.74
CA HIS A 144 22.28 -13.62 11.10
C HIS A 144 21.35 -13.53 9.88
N LEU A 145 21.69 -14.25 8.82
CA LEU A 145 20.87 -14.31 7.59
C LEU A 145 19.67 -15.24 7.73
N TYR A 146 19.50 -15.91 8.89
CA TYR A 146 18.47 -16.91 9.14
C TYR A 146 17.94 -16.83 10.58
N ILE A 147 16.80 -17.47 10.80
CA ILE A 147 16.18 -17.70 12.11
C ILE A 147 15.69 -19.15 12.16
N SER A 148 15.71 -19.77 13.33
CA SER A 148 15.14 -21.13 13.45
C SER A 148 13.62 -21.11 13.26
N SER A 149 13.08 -22.20 12.72
CA SER A 149 11.63 -22.35 12.50
C SER A 149 10.82 -22.09 13.77
N GLU A 150 11.25 -22.66 14.90
CA GLU A 150 10.58 -22.49 16.20
C GLU A 150 10.62 -21.04 16.69
N GLU A 151 11.74 -20.35 16.52
CA GLU A 151 11.87 -18.93 16.93
C GLU A 151 11.05 -18.00 16.05
N LEU A 152 11.01 -18.28 14.73
CA LEU A 152 10.18 -17.54 13.78
C LEU A 152 8.70 -17.67 14.13
N GLU A 153 8.25 -18.88 14.39
CA GLU A 153 6.87 -19.20 14.79
C GLU A 153 6.48 -18.43 16.06
N LYS A 154 7.31 -18.49 17.11
CA LYS A 154 7.08 -17.76 18.37
C LYS A 154 7.06 -16.24 18.17
N SER A 155 7.95 -15.72 17.33
CA SER A 155 8.06 -14.29 17.09
C SER A 155 6.87 -13.76 16.27
N ALA A 156 6.44 -14.50 15.24
CA ALA A 156 5.27 -14.17 14.44
C ALA A 156 3.99 -14.22 15.28
N LEU A 157 3.81 -15.28 16.08
CA LEU A 157 2.66 -15.43 16.98
C LEU A 157 2.59 -14.30 18.01
N LYS A 158 3.73 -13.88 18.55
CA LYS A 158 3.81 -12.74 19.45
C LYS A 158 3.36 -11.44 18.77
N LEU A 159 3.81 -11.19 17.55
CA LEU A 159 3.37 -10.02 16.76
C LEU A 159 1.87 -10.01 16.53
N LEU A 160 1.31 -11.15 16.12
CA LEU A 160 -0.12 -11.31 15.83
C LEU A 160 -1.01 -11.07 17.04
N ASN A 161 -0.56 -11.47 18.24
CA ASN A 161 -1.34 -11.41 19.47
C ASN A 161 -1.01 -10.21 20.37
N GLU A 162 -0.02 -9.39 20.00
CA GLU A 162 0.51 -8.29 20.84
C GLU A 162 -0.58 -7.32 21.32
N LYS A 163 -1.56 -7.04 20.47
CA LYS A 163 -2.64 -6.07 20.74
C LYS A 163 -4.02 -6.69 20.89
N ILE A 164 -4.11 -8.02 20.99
CA ILE A 164 -5.39 -8.72 21.17
C ILE A 164 -5.62 -8.99 22.64
N PRO A 165 -6.49 -8.21 23.33
CA PRO A 165 -6.73 -8.37 24.76
C PRO A 165 -7.59 -9.60 25.08
N VAL A 166 -8.46 -10.01 24.16
CA VAL A 166 -9.42 -11.10 24.34
C VAL A 166 -8.75 -12.42 23.98
N PRO A 167 -8.55 -13.35 24.94
CA PRO A 167 -7.83 -14.61 24.67
C PRO A 167 -8.46 -15.47 23.58
N GLU A 168 -9.78 -15.48 23.48
CA GLU A 168 -10.55 -16.29 22.53
C GLU A 168 -10.37 -15.83 21.07
N LEU A 169 -9.93 -14.58 20.88
CA LEU A 169 -9.66 -13.99 19.56
C LEU A 169 -8.19 -14.10 19.15
N ARG A 170 -7.34 -14.68 20.00
CA ARG A 170 -5.92 -14.84 19.70
C ARG A 170 -5.68 -15.98 18.73
N LEU A 171 -4.75 -15.75 17.84
CA LEU A 171 -4.28 -16.81 16.94
C LEU A 171 -3.49 -17.87 17.72
N HIS A 172 -3.58 -19.10 17.23
CA HIS A 172 -2.88 -20.24 17.77
C HIS A 172 -1.62 -20.56 16.96
N GLN A 173 -0.70 -21.24 17.58
CA GLN A 173 0.58 -21.64 17.00
C GLN A 173 0.41 -22.42 15.68
N GLN A 174 -0.64 -23.25 15.58
CA GLN A 174 -0.90 -24.04 14.39
C GLN A 174 -1.17 -23.19 13.15
N GLU A 175 -1.90 -22.10 13.27
CA GLU A 175 -2.20 -21.20 12.14
C GLU A 175 -0.93 -20.57 11.57
N VAL A 176 0.01 -20.18 12.44
CA VAL A 176 1.32 -19.66 12.01
C VAL A 176 2.15 -20.74 11.34
N ARG A 177 2.13 -21.96 11.88
CA ARG A 177 2.85 -23.11 11.32
C ARG A 177 2.33 -23.50 9.95
N ASP A 178 1.02 -23.54 9.77
CA ASP A 178 0.38 -23.86 8.50
C ASP A 178 0.74 -22.79 7.45
N MET A 179 0.71 -21.52 7.81
CA MET A 179 1.15 -20.41 6.94
C MET A 179 2.63 -20.54 6.57
N MET A 180 3.51 -20.84 7.52
CA MET A 180 4.93 -21.03 7.23
C MET A 180 5.16 -22.19 6.25
N GLN A 181 4.42 -23.30 6.40
CA GLN A 181 4.48 -24.42 5.46
C GLN A 181 4.03 -24.00 4.06
N GLU A 182 2.92 -23.28 3.95
CA GLU A 182 2.45 -22.73 2.67
C GLU A 182 3.50 -21.81 2.03
N MET A 183 4.11 -20.92 2.82
CA MET A 183 5.16 -20.00 2.35
C MET A 183 6.42 -20.74 1.88
N ILE A 184 6.76 -21.87 2.49
CA ILE A 184 7.87 -22.72 2.03
C ILE A 184 7.51 -23.40 0.71
N LEU A 185 6.29 -23.96 0.60
CA LEU A 185 5.83 -24.66 -0.60
C LEU A 185 5.77 -23.75 -1.83
N ASN A 186 5.35 -22.49 -1.65
CA ASN A 186 5.28 -21.51 -2.74
C ASN A 186 6.58 -20.71 -2.95
N GLY A 187 7.64 -21.01 -2.19
CA GLY A 187 8.95 -20.37 -2.34
C GLY A 187 9.07 -18.97 -1.76
N ALA A 188 8.06 -18.50 -1.00
CA ALA A 188 8.10 -17.18 -0.35
C ALA A 188 9.15 -17.10 0.77
N ILE A 189 9.44 -18.22 1.41
CA ILE A 189 10.56 -18.43 2.35
C ILE A 189 11.25 -19.77 2.03
N VAL A 190 12.51 -19.91 2.44
CA VAL A 190 13.30 -21.11 2.20
C VAL A 190 13.68 -21.74 3.53
N SER A 191 13.45 -23.05 3.68
CA SER A 191 13.84 -23.82 4.85
C SER A 191 15.01 -24.74 4.53
N VAL A 192 16.08 -24.67 5.34
CA VAL A 192 17.25 -25.55 5.25
C VAL A 192 17.64 -25.99 6.67
N LYS A 193 17.50 -27.28 6.99
CA LYS A 193 17.86 -27.82 8.31
C LYS A 193 17.28 -27.01 9.47
N ASP A 194 15.95 -26.79 9.46
CA ASP A 194 15.18 -26.00 10.44
C ASP A 194 15.49 -24.50 10.50
N ASN A 195 16.37 -24.00 9.65
CA ASN A 195 16.63 -22.58 9.50
C ASN A 195 15.82 -21.99 8.34
N ILE A 196 15.20 -20.84 8.58
CA ILE A 196 14.36 -20.14 7.63
C ILE A 196 15.10 -18.90 7.09
N TYR A 197 15.03 -18.73 5.78
CA TYR A 197 15.67 -17.66 5.02
C TYR A 197 14.64 -16.94 4.13
N LEU A 198 14.91 -15.66 3.81
CA LEU A 198 14.27 -15.05 2.64
C LEU A 198 14.96 -15.55 1.36
N PRO A 199 14.22 -15.83 0.28
CA PRO A 199 14.82 -16.08 -1.02
C PRO A 199 15.80 -14.94 -1.39
N ARG A 200 16.93 -15.26 -1.98
CA ARG A 200 17.79 -14.24 -2.59
C ARG A 200 17.13 -13.79 -3.89
N VAL A 201 16.86 -12.50 -4.00
CA VAL A 201 16.48 -11.85 -5.26
C VAL A 201 17.72 -11.73 -6.13
#